data_7658e40af2214c269fb0d3ddbf3183e9
#
_entry.id   7658e40af2214c269fb0d3ddbf3183e9
#
_cell.length_a   1.000
_cell.length_b   1.000
_cell.length_c   1.000
_cell.angle_alpha   90.00
_cell.angle_beta   90.00
_cell.angle_gamma   90.00
#
_symmetry.space_group_name_H-M   'P 1'
#
loop_
_entity.id
_entity.type
_entity.pdbx_description
1 polymer ?
#
loop_
_entity_poly.entity_id
_entity_poly.type
_entity_poly.pdbx_seq_one_letter_code
_entity_poly.pdbx_strand_id
1 'polypeptide(L)'
;MSVDARTAYAGSRPANLQDESDVEEEALVNNYKEQVHFDDGMSELDRTTSLGAASQTQGLQAQLAAAATPLEFQATLETKFASYDNYCSLFHYILNSDGPVDLEVPSYFWAWDVIDEFIYQFESFCRYRNRVARTGSNEEEAQLLRENPNTWGCYSVLNVLYSLIQRSQISEQLAAIKANDDPMAVAGDYGSRPLYRMLGYFSIIGLLRVHCLLGDFSLALKTLDDIEMNKKAMFARVMAAHFTTYYYVGFSYMMMRRYADAIRTFSHILVYVSRTKNFQKGRESFDAIAKKNDQILALVAICVAFHPTRLDDTIHSALREKYGDQLTRLQRGGPEALPLFEELFRSACPKFISPTPPDFDNPSLNVDPVDHHTAIFMDEVRNTLYNPTVKSYLKLYTTMDLKKLAGFLEVEPEQLRSWLLVNKLRSRQVRWSEGGLLEGEVVNSSDLDYAIEGNLIHISEAKAGRRLVDWYLRNLARTY
;
A
#
# COMPACT_ATOMS: atom_id res chain seq x y z
N MET A 1 58.96 -0.67 -13.52
CA MET A 1 58.03 0.20 -14.27
C MET A 1 56.64 -0.22 -13.91
N SER A 2 56.06 0.47 -12.93
CA SER A 2 54.66 0.30 -12.49
C SER A 2 53.79 1.16 -13.39
N VAL A 3 52.70 0.59 -13.94
CA VAL A 3 51.65 1.35 -14.60
C VAL A 3 50.32 0.96 -13.97
N ASP A 4 49.71 1.96 -13.42
CA ASP A 4 48.43 1.98 -12.70
C ASP A 4 47.29 1.31 -13.49
N ALA A 5 46.68 0.30 -12.86
CA ALA A 5 45.43 -0.36 -13.30
C ALA A 5 44.19 0.19 -12.61
N ARG A 6 44.06 1.54 -12.48
CA ARG A 6 42.91 2.16 -11.76
C ARG A 6 41.98 3.05 -12.62
N THR A 7 42.13 3.07 -13.94
CA THR A 7 41.33 3.97 -14.79
C THR A 7 40.63 3.25 -15.97
N ALA A 8 39.93 2.16 -15.74
CA ALA A 8 39.11 1.53 -16.79
C ALA A 8 37.83 0.88 -16.25
N TYR A 9 37.02 1.61 -15.48
CA TYR A 9 35.64 1.19 -15.17
C TYR A 9 34.70 2.41 -15.18
N ALA A 10 34.74 3.16 -16.28
CA ALA A 10 33.67 4.05 -16.68
C ALA A 10 32.97 3.41 -17.90
N GLY A 11 32.21 2.36 -17.64
CA GLY A 11 31.30 1.77 -18.63
C GLY A 11 30.13 2.71 -18.83
N SER A 12 30.14 3.40 -19.98
CA SER A 12 29.04 4.22 -20.49
C SER A 12 27.68 3.49 -20.37
N ARG A 13 26.80 4.02 -19.51
CA ARG A 13 25.36 3.79 -19.62
C ARG A 13 24.87 4.33 -20.96
N PRO A 14 23.94 3.70 -21.65
CA PRO A 14 23.34 4.30 -22.83
C PRO A 14 22.65 5.61 -22.39
N ALA A 15 23.06 6.71 -23.00
CA ALA A 15 22.66 8.09 -22.67
C ALA A 15 21.13 8.33 -22.75
N ASN A 16 20.40 7.55 -23.54
CA ASN A 16 18.97 7.74 -23.78
C ASN A 16 18.05 7.34 -22.61
N LEU A 17 18.49 6.52 -21.64
CA LEU A 17 17.66 6.13 -20.49
C LEU A 17 17.76 7.09 -19.30
N GLN A 18 18.80 7.93 -19.27
CA GLN A 18 18.94 8.96 -18.24
C GLN A 18 18.20 10.25 -18.62
N ASP A 19 18.22 10.65 -19.89
CA ASP A 19 17.55 11.88 -20.35
C ASP A 19 16.02 11.80 -20.25
N GLU A 20 15.39 10.64 -20.53
CA GLU A 20 13.94 10.49 -20.38
C GLU A 20 13.48 10.52 -18.92
N SER A 21 14.26 9.97 -17.98
CA SER A 21 13.92 10.00 -16.56
C SER A 21 14.06 11.41 -15.96
N ASP A 22 15.06 12.16 -16.36
CA ASP A 22 15.33 13.50 -15.85
C ASP A 22 14.32 14.52 -16.41
N VAL A 23 13.91 14.40 -17.67
CA VAL A 23 12.85 15.24 -18.28
C VAL A 23 11.48 14.94 -17.66
N GLU A 24 11.17 13.67 -17.38
CA GLU A 24 9.93 13.29 -16.68
C GLU A 24 9.92 13.77 -15.22
N GLU A 25 11.09 13.84 -14.56
CA GLU A 25 11.23 14.37 -13.21
C GLU A 25 11.05 15.88 -13.14
N GLU A 26 11.64 16.62 -14.08
CA GLU A 26 11.41 18.07 -14.20
C GLU A 26 9.94 18.38 -14.47
N ALA A 27 9.25 17.59 -15.28
CA ALA A 27 7.83 17.76 -15.56
C ALA A 27 6.97 17.52 -14.30
N LEU A 28 7.32 16.55 -13.43
CA LEU A 28 6.62 16.31 -12.16
C LEU A 28 6.87 17.44 -11.16
N VAL A 29 8.09 17.90 -11.05
CA VAL A 29 8.46 19.03 -10.17
C VAL A 29 7.78 20.32 -10.64
N ASN A 30 7.70 20.55 -11.95
CA ASN A 30 7.04 21.72 -12.53
C ASN A 30 5.52 21.63 -12.37
N ASN A 31 4.89 20.47 -12.58
CA ASN A 31 3.48 20.23 -12.28
C ASN A 31 3.16 20.49 -10.80
N TYR A 32 4.06 20.08 -9.91
CA TYR A 32 3.91 20.34 -8.48
C TYR A 32 4.07 21.83 -8.14
N LYS A 33 5.03 22.53 -8.78
CA LYS A 33 5.20 23.98 -8.62
C LYS A 33 4.00 24.76 -9.15
N GLU A 34 3.41 24.35 -10.28
CA GLU A 34 2.19 24.95 -10.82
C GLU A 34 0.98 24.72 -9.88
N GLN A 35 0.87 23.53 -9.27
CA GLN A 35 -0.16 23.26 -8.23
C GLN A 35 0.04 24.12 -6.99
N VAL A 36 1.28 24.33 -6.55
CA VAL A 36 1.61 25.21 -5.41
C VAL A 36 1.24 26.65 -5.69
N HIS A 37 1.54 27.16 -6.89
CA HIS A 37 1.15 28.51 -7.31
C HIS A 37 -0.36 28.65 -7.50
N PHE A 38 -1.06 27.60 -7.93
CA PHE A 38 -2.51 27.62 -8.09
C PHE A 38 -3.21 27.65 -6.73
N ASP A 39 -2.73 26.90 -5.72
CA ASP A 39 -3.25 26.93 -4.35
C ASP A 39 -3.04 28.29 -3.66
N ASP A 40 -1.87 28.93 -3.85
CA ASP A 40 -1.59 30.27 -3.32
C ASP A 40 -2.44 31.36 -4.00
N GLY A 41 -2.74 31.20 -5.29
CA GLY A 41 -3.62 32.09 -6.06
C GLY A 41 -5.10 31.93 -5.70
N MET A 42 -5.55 30.70 -5.41
CA MET A 42 -6.94 30.42 -5.00
C MET A 42 -7.28 30.99 -3.62
N SER A 43 -6.34 31.00 -2.69
CA SER A 43 -6.57 31.55 -1.34
C SER A 43 -6.86 33.08 -1.34
N GLU A 44 -6.42 33.81 -2.37
CA GLU A 44 -6.72 35.22 -2.58
C GLU A 44 -8.01 35.46 -3.38
N LEU A 45 -8.34 34.59 -4.35
CA LEU A 45 -9.54 34.71 -5.17
C LEU A 45 -10.82 34.31 -4.42
N ASP A 46 -10.73 33.31 -3.52
CA ASP A 46 -11.84 32.84 -2.67
C ASP A 46 -12.31 33.90 -1.68
N ARG A 47 -11.47 34.88 -1.34
CA ARG A 47 -11.86 36.00 -0.44
C ARG A 47 -12.77 37.02 -1.11
N THR A 48 -12.83 37.08 -2.42
CA THR A 48 -13.57 38.14 -3.13
C THR A 48 -14.85 37.71 -3.82
N THR A 49 -15.09 36.41 -4.07
CA THR A 49 -16.26 35.92 -4.82
C THR A 49 -17.27 35.08 -4.05
N SER A 50 -17.05 34.81 -2.76
CA SER A 50 -17.82 33.81 -2.01
C SER A 50 -18.97 34.36 -1.15
N LEU A 51 -19.44 35.58 -1.37
CA LEU A 51 -20.47 36.20 -0.52
C LEU A 51 -21.93 35.79 -0.83
N GLY A 52 -22.17 34.97 -1.85
CA GLY A 52 -23.56 34.62 -2.25
C GLY A 52 -23.95 33.14 -2.15
N ALA A 53 -23.01 32.19 -2.28
CA ALA A 53 -23.30 30.74 -2.22
C ALA A 53 -22.79 30.08 -0.94
N ALA A 54 -22.17 30.84 -0.06
CA ALA A 54 -21.35 30.40 1.03
C ALA A 54 -22.11 29.95 2.29
N SER A 55 -23.42 30.11 2.41
CA SER A 55 -24.07 29.86 3.71
C SER A 55 -24.38 28.38 3.98
N GLN A 56 -24.53 27.56 2.94
CA GLN A 56 -24.75 26.11 3.11
C GLN A 56 -23.45 25.31 3.03
N THR A 57 -22.51 25.70 2.17
CA THR A 57 -21.19 25.08 2.08
C THR A 57 -20.27 25.48 3.24
N GLN A 58 -20.39 26.70 3.79
CA GLN A 58 -19.67 27.09 5.01
C GLN A 58 -20.11 26.31 6.24
N GLY A 59 -21.38 25.91 6.33
CA GLY A 59 -21.85 25.02 7.40
C GLY A 59 -21.18 23.65 7.35
N LEU A 60 -21.03 23.09 6.15
CA LEU A 60 -20.35 21.79 5.92
C LEU A 60 -18.82 21.91 6.08
N GLN A 61 -18.20 22.96 5.56
CA GLN A 61 -16.77 23.20 5.74
C GLN A 61 -16.39 23.58 7.18
N ALA A 62 -17.25 24.33 7.90
CA ALA A 62 -17.03 24.60 9.32
C ALA A 62 -17.20 23.36 10.18
N GLN A 63 -18.10 22.43 9.82
CA GLN A 63 -18.23 21.13 10.49
C GLN A 63 -17.04 20.20 10.16
N LEU A 64 -16.53 20.22 8.92
CA LEU A 64 -15.32 19.49 8.52
C LEU A 64 -14.05 20.09 9.16
N ALA A 65 -13.93 21.43 9.23
CA ALA A 65 -12.81 22.10 9.88
C ALA A 65 -12.82 21.96 11.39
N ALA A 66 -13.99 21.90 12.02
CA ALA A 66 -14.13 21.63 13.46
C ALA A 66 -13.75 20.17 13.80
N ALA A 67 -13.86 19.24 12.84
CA ALA A 67 -13.38 17.86 12.97
C ALA A 67 -11.85 17.73 12.83
N ALA A 68 -11.17 18.74 12.30
CA ALA A 68 -9.72 18.72 12.00
C ALA A 68 -8.83 19.28 13.13
N THR A 69 -9.36 19.69 14.27
CA THR A 69 -8.54 20.12 15.41
C THR A 69 -7.98 18.90 16.17
N PRO A 70 -6.68 18.87 16.53
CA PRO A 70 -6.04 17.73 17.18
C PRO A 70 -6.32 17.59 18.69
N LEU A 71 -7.39 18.15 19.19
CA LEU A 71 -7.93 17.82 20.49
C LEU A 71 -8.77 16.57 20.35
N GLU A 72 -8.44 15.52 21.09
CA GLU A 72 -9.24 14.31 21.30
C GLU A 72 -10.64 14.64 21.78
N PHE A 73 -11.43 15.26 20.92
CA PHE A 73 -12.87 15.30 21.11
C PHE A 73 -13.33 13.86 20.87
N GLN A 74 -13.65 13.14 21.93
CA GLN A 74 -14.50 11.97 21.85
C GLN A 74 -15.81 12.45 21.23
N ALA A 75 -15.89 12.41 19.91
CA ALA A 75 -17.11 12.68 19.20
C ALA A 75 -18.18 11.77 19.82
N THR A 76 -19.23 12.34 20.37
CA THR A 76 -20.31 11.57 20.98
C THR A 76 -20.89 10.61 19.94
N LEU A 77 -21.50 9.52 20.37
CA LEU A 77 -22.13 8.56 19.47
C LEU A 77 -23.15 9.24 18.54
N GLU A 78 -23.87 10.24 19.05
CA GLU A 78 -24.81 11.04 18.28
C GLU A 78 -24.17 11.80 17.12
N THR A 79 -22.97 12.39 17.31
CA THR A 79 -22.26 13.06 16.22
C THR A 79 -21.77 12.08 15.15
N LYS A 80 -21.48 10.84 15.53
CA LYS A 80 -21.11 9.78 14.56
C LYS A 80 -22.31 9.30 13.72
N PHE A 81 -23.49 9.22 14.33
CA PHE A 81 -24.74 8.94 13.60
C PHE A 81 -25.10 10.09 12.67
N ALA A 82 -25.07 11.33 13.17
CA ALA A 82 -25.33 12.53 12.36
C ALA A 82 -24.36 12.63 11.15
N SER A 83 -23.09 12.29 11.35
CA SER A 83 -22.12 12.23 10.25
C SER A 83 -22.53 11.22 9.18
N TYR A 84 -22.99 10.01 9.58
CA TYR A 84 -23.47 9.01 8.64
C TYR A 84 -24.69 9.50 7.84
N ASP A 85 -25.67 10.10 8.51
CA ASP A 85 -26.88 10.62 7.87
C ASP A 85 -26.56 11.74 6.89
N ASN A 86 -25.59 12.60 7.22
CA ASN A 86 -25.12 13.66 6.33
C ASN A 86 -24.47 13.08 5.07
N TYR A 87 -23.61 12.04 5.19
CA TYR A 87 -23.02 11.37 4.02
C TYR A 87 -24.06 10.62 3.21
N CYS A 88 -25.02 9.94 3.85
CA CYS A 88 -26.14 9.32 3.16
C CYS A 88 -26.95 10.34 2.35
N SER A 89 -27.23 11.50 2.94
CA SER A 89 -27.95 12.59 2.26
C SER A 89 -27.16 13.15 1.09
N LEU A 90 -25.85 13.37 1.26
CA LEU A 90 -24.97 13.85 0.21
C LEU A 90 -24.91 12.88 -0.97
N PHE A 91 -24.62 11.60 -0.71
CA PHE A 91 -24.52 10.61 -1.78
C PHE A 91 -25.87 10.28 -2.40
N HIS A 92 -26.96 10.31 -1.62
CA HIS A 92 -28.30 10.20 -2.17
C HIS A 92 -28.61 11.33 -3.16
N TYR A 93 -28.26 12.57 -2.82
CA TYR A 93 -28.42 13.71 -3.72
C TYR A 93 -27.58 13.56 -5.00
N ILE A 94 -26.31 13.15 -4.89
CA ILE A 94 -25.41 12.97 -6.03
C ILE A 94 -25.88 11.82 -6.94
N LEU A 95 -26.30 10.68 -6.35
CA LEU A 95 -26.60 9.45 -7.11
C LEU A 95 -28.03 9.37 -7.62
N ASN A 96 -29.00 9.95 -6.91
CA ASN A 96 -30.44 9.73 -7.15
C ASN A 96 -31.20 10.99 -7.61
N SER A 97 -30.51 12.09 -7.94
CA SER A 97 -31.17 13.26 -8.54
C SER A 97 -31.64 12.97 -9.97
N ASP A 98 -32.67 13.71 -10.43
CA ASP A 98 -33.31 13.58 -11.75
C ASP A 98 -32.40 14.02 -12.93
N GLY A 99 -31.11 13.90 -12.80
CA GLY A 99 -30.10 14.25 -13.78
C GLY A 99 -28.75 14.49 -13.11
N PRO A 100 -27.68 14.67 -13.87
CA PRO A 100 -26.38 14.98 -13.31
C PRO A 100 -26.42 16.30 -12.57
N VAL A 101 -25.98 16.29 -11.31
CA VAL A 101 -25.90 17.48 -10.49
C VAL A 101 -24.80 18.38 -11.04
N ASP A 102 -25.15 19.64 -11.29
CA ASP A 102 -24.23 20.63 -11.80
C ASP A 102 -23.59 21.41 -10.63
N LEU A 103 -22.68 20.74 -9.96
CA LEU A 103 -21.83 21.36 -8.94
C LEU A 103 -20.52 21.76 -9.64
N GLU A 104 -20.18 23.05 -9.61
CA GLU A 104 -18.84 23.49 -9.93
C GLU A 104 -17.89 22.96 -8.86
N VAL A 105 -17.18 21.88 -9.21
CA VAL A 105 -16.21 21.27 -8.29
C VAL A 105 -14.89 22.00 -8.44
N PRO A 106 -14.42 22.63 -7.37
CA PRO A 106 -13.25 23.52 -7.48
C PRO A 106 -11.95 22.76 -7.79
N SER A 107 -11.80 21.51 -7.35
CA SER A 107 -10.50 20.80 -7.57
C SER A 107 -10.58 19.28 -7.33
N TYR A 108 -9.56 18.57 -7.83
CA TYR A 108 -9.31 17.14 -7.54
C TYR A 108 -9.15 16.87 -6.04
N PHE A 109 -8.64 17.83 -5.27
CA PHE A 109 -8.44 17.72 -3.83
C PHE A 109 -9.75 17.54 -3.09
N TRP A 110 -10.77 18.36 -3.40
CA TRP A 110 -12.07 18.26 -2.77
C TRP A 110 -12.74 16.89 -3.02
N ALA A 111 -12.67 16.39 -4.26
CA ALA A 111 -13.25 15.09 -4.59
C ALA A 111 -12.53 13.94 -3.86
N TRP A 112 -11.20 14.05 -3.70
CA TRP A 112 -10.42 13.13 -2.88
C TRP A 112 -10.82 13.22 -1.41
N ASP A 113 -10.87 14.42 -0.85
CA ASP A 113 -11.14 14.64 0.58
C ASP A 113 -12.50 14.10 1.00
N VAL A 114 -13.54 14.24 0.15
CA VAL A 114 -14.87 13.66 0.38
C VAL A 114 -14.80 12.14 0.51
N ILE A 115 -14.09 11.46 -0.40
CA ILE A 115 -13.96 9.99 -0.39
C ILE A 115 -13.05 9.53 0.76
N ASP A 116 -11.92 10.21 0.98
CA ASP A 116 -10.97 9.85 2.04
C ASP A 116 -11.60 10.00 3.43
N GLU A 117 -12.30 11.11 3.67
CA GLU A 117 -12.99 11.36 4.95
C GLU A 117 -14.17 10.40 5.16
N PHE A 118 -14.94 10.10 4.11
CA PHE A 118 -16.01 9.11 4.19
C PHE A 118 -15.50 7.75 4.66
N ILE A 119 -14.39 7.28 4.09
CA ILE A 119 -13.77 6.00 4.47
C ILE A 119 -13.13 6.10 5.86
N TYR A 120 -12.54 7.25 6.21
CA TYR A 120 -11.96 7.47 7.53
C TYR A 120 -13.03 7.42 8.64
N GLN A 121 -14.19 8.06 8.44
CA GLN A 121 -15.31 8.01 9.36
C GLN A 121 -15.84 6.57 9.52
N PHE A 122 -16.00 5.86 8.44
CA PHE A 122 -16.36 4.44 8.45
C PHE A 122 -15.36 3.58 9.25
N GLU A 123 -14.06 3.71 8.98
CA GLU A 123 -12.98 3.01 9.70
C GLU A 123 -13.04 3.34 11.20
N SER A 124 -13.15 4.62 11.53
CA SER A 124 -13.21 5.13 12.92
C SER A 124 -14.42 4.57 13.67
N PHE A 125 -15.60 4.55 13.02
CA PHE A 125 -16.82 4.01 13.60
C PHE A 125 -16.75 2.51 13.82
N CYS A 126 -16.29 1.73 12.85
CA CYS A 126 -16.16 0.28 12.99
C CYS A 126 -15.22 -0.09 14.15
N ARG A 127 -14.10 0.62 14.30
CA ARG A 127 -13.17 0.43 15.41
C ARG A 127 -13.77 0.80 16.76
N TYR A 128 -14.52 1.91 16.80
CA TYR A 128 -15.23 2.33 18.00
C TYR A 128 -16.26 1.28 18.41
N ARG A 129 -17.12 0.83 17.49
CA ARG A 129 -18.14 -0.19 17.71
C ARG A 129 -17.52 -1.51 18.21
N ASN A 130 -16.43 -1.96 17.62
CA ASN A 130 -15.73 -3.17 18.06
C ASN A 130 -15.12 -2.98 19.47
N ARG A 131 -14.58 -1.81 19.79
CA ARG A 131 -14.06 -1.50 21.12
C ARG A 131 -15.16 -1.57 22.18
N VAL A 132 -16.29 -0.89 21.96
CA VAL A 132 -17.44 -0.89 22.89
C VAL A 132 -17.93 -2.32 23.13
N ALA A 133 -18.07 -3.15 22.08
CA ALA A 133 -18.51 -4.52 22.19
C ALA A 133 -17.52 -5.42 22.98
N ARG A 134 -16.20 -5.14 22.90
CA ARG A 134 -15.17 -5.92 23.63
C ARG A 134 -15.03 -5.49 25.08
N THR A 135 -15.15 -4.19 25.37
CA THR A 135 -14.91 -3.67 26.73
C THR A 135 -16.15 -3.74 27.61
N GLY A 136 -17.35 -3.74 27.01
CA GLY A 136 -18.63 -3.72 27.77
C GLY A 136 -18.75 -2.50 28.67
N SER A 137 -18.02 -1.42 28.41
CA SER A 137 -17.83 -0.32 29.35
C SER A 137 -19.04 0.63 29.47
N ASN A 138 -19.95 0.63 28.51
CA ASN A 138 -21.13 1.47 28.50
C ASN A 138 -22.34 0.74 27.90
N GLU A 139 -23.27 0.30 28.75
CA GLU A 139 -24.43 -0.49 28.33
C GLU A 139 -25.41 0.35 27.48
N GLU A 140 -25.54 1.64 27.75
CA GLU A 140 -26.42 2.54 26.97
C GLU A 140 -25.93 2.69 25.55
N GLU A 141 -24.62 2.90 25.36
CA GLU A 141 -24.02 2.97 24.01
C GLU A 141 -24.09 1.61 23.31
N ALA A 142 -23.86 0.51 24.02
CA ALA A 142 -23.97 -0.83 23.46
C ALA A 142 -25.39 -1.11 22.97
N GLN A 143 -26.40 -0.67 23.73
CA GLN A 143 -27.81 -0.81 23.33
C GLN A 143 -28.12 0.01 22.06
N LEU A 144 -27.69 1.25 21.99
CA LEU A 144 -27.88 2.11 20.79
C LEU A 144 -27.19 1.52 19.56
N LEU A 145 -26.01 0.92 19.72
CA LEU A 145 -25.28 0.26 18.63
C LEU A 145 -25.94 -1.07 18.18
N ARG A 146 -26.60 -1.79 19.09
CA ARG A 146 -27.44 -2.97 18.75
C ARG A 146 -28.66 -2.58 17.94
N GLU A 147 -29.33 -1.49 18.32
CA GLU A 147 -30.53 -0.99 17.64
C GLU A 147 -30.23 -0.48 16.22
N ASN A 148 -29.00 -0.02 15.98
CA ASN A 148 -28.58 0.55 14.71
C ASN A 148 -27.41 -0.23 14.05
N PRO A 149 -27.59 -1.50 13.69
CA PRO A 149 -26.50 -2.35 13.16
C PRO A 149 -26.03 -1.91 11.76
N ASN A 150 -26.89 -1.25 10.99
CA ASN A 150 -26.64 -0.85 9.60
C ASN A 150 -25.91 0.48 9.47
N THR A 151 -25.83 1.29 10.54
CA THR A 151 -25.10 2.55 10.53
C THR A 151 -23.62 2.29 10.29
N TRP A 152 -23.04 2.96 9.30
CA TRP A 152 -21.69 2.68 8.82
C TRP A 152 -21.45 1.19 8.55
N GLY A 153 -22.46 0.51 7.99
CA GLY A 153 -22.34 -0.89 7.59
C GLY A 153 -21.38 -1.06 6.41
N CYS A 154 -20.58 -2.12 6.42
CA CYS A 154 -19.63 -2.41 5.35
C CYS A 154 -20.28 -2.45 3.97
N TYR A 155 -21.43 -3.12 3.85
CA TYR A 155 -22.17 -3.20 2.59
C TYR A 155 -22.67 -1.85 2.09
N SER A 156 -23.14 -0.97 2.99
CA SER A 156 -23.61 0.37 2.63
C SER A 156 -22.47 1.20 2.05
N VAL A 157 -21.30 1.18 2.68
CA VAL A 157 -20.11 1.92 2.23
C VAL A 157 -19.61 1.38 0.87
N LEU A 158 -19.48 0.07 0.73
CA LEU A 158 -19.10 -0.55 -0.53
C LEU A 158 -20.08 -0.21 -1.65
N ASN A 159 -21.39 -0.29 -1.35
CA ASN A 159 -22.42 0.02 -2.34
C ASN A 159 -22.35 1.47 -2.84
N VAL A 160 -22.09 2.44 -1.96
CA VAL A 160 -21.88 3.84 -2.36
C VAL A 160 -20.70 3.96 -3.32
N LEU A 161 -19.54 3.38 -2.96
CA LEU A 161 -18.33 3.47 -3.79
C LEU A 161 -18.54 2.79 -5.16
N TYR A 162 -19.14 1.59 -5.20
CA TYR A 162 -19.46 0.91 -6.46
C TYR A 162 -20.50 1.68 -7.29
N SER A 163 -21.48 2.30 -6.64
CA SER A 163 -22.49 3.11 -7.34
C SER A 163 -21.88 4.37 -7.98
N LEU A 164 -20.92 5.00 -7.32
CA LEU A 164 -20.18 6.14 -7.87
C LEU A 164 -19.34 5.74 -9.09
N ILE A 165 -18.68 4.59 -9.04
CA ILE A 165 -17.92 4.03 -10.17
C ILE A 165 -18.86 3.72 -11.34
N GLN A 166 -19.95 3.01 -11.07
CA GLN A 166 -20.93 2.62 -12.10
C GLN A 166 -21.63 3.83 -12.71
N ARG A 167 -22.04 4.82 -11.88
CA ARG A 167 -22.73 6.01 -12.35
C ARG A 167 -21.84 6.90 -13.22
N SER A 168 -20.57 6.98 -12.88
CA SER A 168 -19.57 7.74 -13.65
C SER A 168 -19.05 7.02 -14.90
N GLN A 169 -19.30 5.72 -15.04
CA GLN A 169 -18.72 4.88 -16.10
C GLN A 169 -17.19 5.05 -16.22
N ILE A 170 -16.54 5.22 -15.07
CA ILE A 170 -15.09 5.55 -15.05
C ILE A 170 -14.24 4.39 -15.56
N SER A 171 -14.62 3.13 -15.29
CA SER A 171 -13.89 1.96 -15.77
C SER A 171 -13.90 1.89 -17.30
N GLU A 172 -15.03 2.15 -17.92
CA GLU A 172 -15.16 2.22 -19.36
C GLU A 172 -14.36 3.37 -19.97
N GLN A 173 -14.36 4.54 -19.30
CA GLN A 173 -13.55 5.68 -19.74
C GLN A 173 -12.04 5.37 -19.65
N LEU A 174 -11.59 4.73 -18.55
CA LEU A 174 -10.19 4.34 -18.40
C LEU A 174 -9.78 3.26 -19.42
N ALA A 175 -10.67 2.31 -19.71
CA ALA A 175 -10.42 1.30 -20.74
C ALA A 175 -10.31 1.94 -22.14
N ALA A 176 -11.18 2.91 -22.47
CA ALA A 176 -11.10 3.68 -23.71
C ALA A 176 -9.77 4.47 -23.83
N ILE A 177 -9.32 5.10 -22.74
CA ILE A 177 -8.01 5.79 -22.70
C ILE A 177 -6.86 4.80 -22.98
N LYS A 178 -6.89 3.60 -22.39
CA LYS A 178 -5.88 2.55 -22.65
C LYS A 178 -5.89 2.09 -24.12
N ALA A 179 -7.08 2.04 -24.73
CA ALA A 179 -7.25 1.69 -26.15
C ALA A 179 -6.91 2.85 -27.11
N ASN A 180 -6.59 4.05 -26.60
CA ASN A 180 -6.46 5.31 -27.33
C ASN A 180 -7.74 5.75 -28.05
N ASP A 181 -8.90 5.37 -27.52
CA ASP A 181 -10.23 5.79 -27.96
C ASP A 181 -10.67 7.05 -27.18
N ASP A 182 -11.73 7.72 -27.68
CA ASP A 182 -12.28 8.88 -26.99
C ASP A 182 -13.06 8.48 -25.73
N PRO A 183 -12.61 8.83 -24.53
CA PRO A 183 -13.30 8.50 -23.30
C PRO A 183 -14.66 9.17 -23.16
N MET A 184 -14.89 10.31 -23.87
CA MET A 184 -16.16 11.02 -23.80
C MET A 184 -17.28 10.28 -24.56
N ALA A 185 -16.95 9.44 -25.55
CA ALA A 185 -17.91 8.65 -26.30
C ALA A 185 -18.60 7.59 -25.40
N VAL A 186 -17.92 7.10 -24.37
CA VAL A 186 -18.42 6.07 -23.44
C VAL A 186 -18.86 6.63 -22.08
N ALA A 187 -18.62 7.90 -21.82
CA ALA A 187 -18.85 8.52 -20.51
C ALA A 187 -20.33 8.66 -20.12
N GLY A 188 -21.24 8.70 -21.11
CA GLY A 188 -22.65 8.99 -20.86
C GLY A 188 -22.91 10.37 -20.24
N ASP A 189 -24.13 10.65 -19.82
CA ASP A 189 -24.54 11.96 -19.31
C ASP A 189 -23.84 12.30 -17.97
N TYR A 190 -23.69 11.34 -17.09
CA TYR A 190 -23.06 11.54 -15.79
C TYR A 190 -21.53 11.57 -15.88
N GLY A 191 -20.93 10.60 -16.54
CA GLY A 191 -19.48 10.46 -16.66
C GLY A 191 -18.81 11.57 -17.48
N SER A 192 -19.56 12.30 -18.31
CA SER A 192 -19.10 13.50 -19.00
C SER A 192 -18.82 14.67 -18.04
N ARG A 193 -19.49 14.70 -16.87
CA ARG A 193 -19.33 15.75 -15.87
C ARG A 193 -18.07 15.52 -15.01
N PRO A 194 -17.24 16.55 -14.81
CA PRO A 194 -16.00 16.44 -14.02
C PRO A 194 -16.22 15.90 -12.62
N LEU A 195 -17.30 16.29 -11.93
CA LEU A 195 -17.66 15.82 -10.59
C LEU A 195 -17.72 14.28 -10.54
N TYR A 196 -18.56 13.69 -11.37
CA TYR A 196 -18.76 12.23 -11.36
C TYR A 196 -17.51 11.47 -11.77
N ARG A 197 -16.78 11.97 -12.76
CA ARG A 197 -15.52 11.37 -13.20
C ARG A 197 -14.48 11.36 -12.08
N MET A 198 -14.34 12.47 -11.32
CA MET A 198 -13.41 12.55 -10.20
C MET A 198 -13.84 11.67 -9.03
N LEU A 199 -15.12 11.74 -8.62
CA LEU A 199 -15.65 10.91 -7.53
C LEU A 199 -15.56 9.42 -7.89
N GLY A 200 -15.90 9.02 -9.10
CA GLY A 200 -15.77 7.64 -9.58
C GLY A 200 -14.32 7.16 -9.54
N TYR A 201 -13.38 7.98 -10.04
CA TYR A 201 -11.97 7.65 -10.03
C TYR A 201 -11.41 7.46 -8.62
N PHE A 202 -11.68 8.39 -7.71
CA PHE A 202 -11.23 8.27 -6.32
C PHE A 202 -11.97 7.18 -5.55
N SER A 203 -13.20 6.83 -5.95
CA SER A 203 -13.92 5.68 -5.39
C SER A 203 -13.22 4.34 -5.69
N ILE A 204 -12.54 4.20 -6.84
CA ILE A 204 -11.71 3.01 -7.12
C ILE A 204 -10.58 2.90 -6.09
N ILE A 205 -9.90 4.02 -5.78
CA ILE A 205 -8.86 4.04 -4.74
C ILE A 205 -9.47 3.83 -3.35
N GLY A 206 -10.67 4.35 -3.13
CA GLY A 206 -11.45 4.08 -1.93
C GLY A 206 -11.75 2.59 -1.73
N LEU A 207 -12.15 1.89 -2.79
CA LEU A 207 -12.35 0.43 -2.76
C LEU A 207 -11.06 -0.33 -2.47
N LEU A 208 -9.94 0.04 -3.09
CA LEU A 208 -8.63 -0.51 -2.75
C LEU A 208 -8.39 -0.44 -1.23
N ARG A 209 -8.62 0.74 -0.63
CA ARG A 209 -8.45 0.94 0.81
C ARG A 209 -9.40 0.07 1.62
N VAL A 210 -10.70 0.07 1.30
CA VAL A 210 -11.70 -0.68 2.06
C VAL A 210 -11.44 -2.19 1.99
N HIS A 211 -11.15 -2.74 0.80
CA HIS A 211 -10.83 -4.16 0.66
C HIS A 211 -9.56 -4.55 1.43
N CYS A 212 -8.53 -3.69 1.44
CA CYS A 212 -7.36 -3.91 2.29
C CYS A 212 -7.69 -3.89 3.78
N LEU A 213 -8.57 -2.98 4.24
CA LEU A 213 -9.00 -2.91 5.63
C LEU A 213 -9.80 -4.16 6.04
N LEU A 214 -10.52 -4.77 5.11
CA LEU A 214 -11.25 -6.03 5.29
C LEU A 214 -10.36 -7.27 5.20
N GLY A 215 -9.10 -7.12 4.73
CA GLY A 215 -8.15 -8.23 4.56
C GLY A 215 -8.26 -8.96 3.23
N ASP A 216 -9.07 -8.48 2.27
CA ASP A 216 -9.13 -9.03 0.92
C ASP A 216 -8.15 -8.34 -0.02
N PHE A 217 -6.89 -8.76 0.05
CA PHE A 217 -5.80 -8.14 -0.71
C PHE A 217 -5.87 -8.43 -2.22
N SER A 218 -6.43 -9.57 -2.59
CA SER A 218 -6.60 -9.95 -4.00
C SER A 218 -7.63 -9.06 -4.68
N LEU A 219 -8.79 -8.89 -4.06
CA LEU A 219 -9.83 -8.02 -4.59
C LEU A 219 -9.39 -6.55 -4.56
N ALA A 220 -8.66 -6.14 -3.52
CA ALA A 220 -8.08 -4.81 -3.42
C ALA A 220 -7.21 -4.47 -4.64
N LEU A 221 -6.29 -5.35 -5.05
CA LEU A 221 -5.48 -5.13 -6.24
C LEU A 221 -6.29 -5.19 -7.54
N LYS A 222 -7.31 -6.05 -7.60
CA LYS A 222 -8.16 -6.18 -8.77
C LYS A 222 -8.97 -4.91 -9.05
N THR A 223 -9.34 -4.13 -8.03
CA THR A 223 -10.05 -2.86 -8.24
C THR A 223 -9.24 -1.85 -9.05
N LEU A 224 -7.92 -2.00 -9.09
CA LEU A 224 -7.02 -1.11 -9.82
C LEU A 224 -6.67 -1.59 -11.24
N ASP A 225 -7.31 -2.66 -11.76
CA ASP A 225 -6.99 -3.19 -13.09
C ASP A 225 -7.13 -2.14 -14.19
N ASP A 226 -8.06 -1.18 -14.02
CA ASP A 226 -8.29 -0.11 -14.97
C ASP A 226 -7.32 1.08 -14.78
N ILE A 227 -6.65 1.18 -13.64
CA ILE A 227 -5.74 2.28 -13.33
C ILE A 227 -4.30 1.87 -13.61
N GLU A 228 -3.63 2.63 -14.47
CA GLU A 228 -2.19 2.47 -14.66
C GLU A 228 -1.43 3.13 -13.50
N MET A 229 -0.50 2.36 -12.92
CA MET A 229 0.38 2.84 -11.84
C MET A 229 1.54 3.65 -12.42
N ASN A 230 1.22 4.76 -13.09
CA ASN A 230 2.18 5.66 -13.71
C ASN A 230 2.10 7.08 -13.13
N LYS A 231 3.10 7.89 -13.42
CA LYS A 231 3.22 9.28 -12.95
C LYS A 231 2.17 10.23 -13.55
N LYS A 232 1.55 9.84 -14.67
CA LYS A 232 0.50 10.63 -15.37
C LYS A 232 -0.90 10.34 -14.83
N ALA A 233 -1.05 9.35 -13.95
CA ALA A 233 -2.33 8.99 -13.37
C ALA A 233 -2.95 10.15 -12.57
N MET A 234 -4.27 10.21 -12.54
CA MET A 234 -4.99 11.29 -11.86
C MET A 234 -4.68 11.34 -10.34
N PHE A 235 -4.48 10.18 -9.70
CA PHE A 235 -4.13 10.13 -8.29
C PHE A 235 -2.77 10.77 -7.97
N ALA A 236 -1.84 10.78 -8.94
CA ALA A 236 -0.53 11.39 -8.73
C ALA A 236 -0.59 12.92 -8.59
N ARG A 237 -1.70 13.55 -9.00
CA ARG A 237 -1.95 14.97 -8.79
C ARG A 237 -2.29 15.33 -7.36
N VAL A 238 -2.85 14.39 -6.59
CA VAL A 238 -3.20 14.56 -5.18
C VAL A 238 -2.23 13.75 -4.33
N MET A 239 -1.34 14.42 -3.61
CA MET A 239 -0.29 13.78 -2.80
C MET A 239 -0.84 12.72 -1.84
N ALA A 240 -1.93 13.02 -1.13
CA ALA A 240 -2.56 12.10 -0.19
C ALA A 240 -3.09 10.83 -0.89
N ALA A 241 -3.72 10.98 -2.07
CA ALA A 241 -4.17 9.86 -2.89
C ALA A 241 -3.00 9.02 -3.40
N HIS A 242 -1.92 9.68 -3.85
CA HIS A 242 -0.69 9.03 -4.29
C HIS A 242 -0.11 8.13 -3.20
N PHE A 243 0.10 8.67 -1.99
CA PHE A 243 0.56 7.90 -0.84
C PHE A 243 -0.36 6.74 -0.50
N THR A 244 -1.66 7.01 -0.43
CA THR A 244 -2.65 6.00 -0.08
C THR A 244 -2.63 4.84 -1.07
N THR A 245 -2.60 5.13 -2.38
CA THR A 245 -2.55 4.11 -3.42
C THR A 245 -1.31 3.22 -3.28
N TYR A 246 -0.11 3.81 -3.23
CA TYR A 246 1.13 3.04 -3.13
C TYR A 246 1.27 2.30 -1.81
N TYR A 247 0.79 2.86 -0.70
CA TYR A 247 0.78 2.21 0.59
C TYR A 247 -0.07 0.94 0.58
N TYR A 248 -1.33 1.02 0.11
CA TYR A 248 -2.23 -0.13 0.11
C TYR A 248 -1.86 -1.18 -0.94
N VAL A 249 -1.38 -0.78 -2.11
CA VAL A 249 -0.86 -1.72 -3.12
C VAL A 249 0.38 -2.45 -2.59
N GLY A 250 1.34 -1.73 -2.03
CA GLY A 250 2.54 -2.34 -1.46
C GLY A 250 2.23 -3.25 -0.28
N PHE A 251 1.29 -2.85 0.59
CA PHE A 251 0.83 -3.66 1.71
C PHE A 251 0.12 -4.94 1.25
N SER A 252 -0.75 -4.85 0.23
CA SER A 252 -1.40 -6.01 -0.38
C SER A 252 -0.39 -7.00 -0.95
N TYR A 253 0.61 -6.52 -1.69
CA TYR A 253 1.69 -7.37 -2.18
C TYR A 253 2.47 -8.04 -1.06
N MET A 254 2.78 -7.33 0.04
CA MET A 254 3.46 -7.89 1.20
C MET A 254 2.67 -9.04 1.82
N MET A 255 1.36 -8.85 2.06
CA MET A 255 0.50 -9.87 2.64
C MET A 255 0.29 -11.07 1.71
N MET A 256 0.34 -10.86 0.40
CA MET A 256 0.33 -11.92 -0.61
C MET A 256 1.71 -12.58 -0.82
N ARG A 257 2.71 -12.26 -0.01
CA ARG A 257 4.10 -12.76 -0.09
C ARG A 257 4.84 -12.38 -1.38
N ARG A 258 4.37 -11.37 -2.10
CA ARG A 258 5.04 -10.80 -3.28
C ARG A 258 6.02 -9.71 -2.85
N TYR A 259 7.03 -10.08 -2.05
CA TYR A 259 7.93 -9.12 -1.39
C TYR A 259 8.73 -8.27 -2.38
N ALA A 260 9.13 -8.82 -3.52
CA ALA A 260 9.84 -8.05 -4.56
C ALA A 260 8.98 -6.92 -5.13
N ASP A 261 7.69 -7.18 -5.38
CA ASP A 261 6.75 -6.19 -5.89
C ASP A 261 6.39 -5.16 -4.81
N ALA A 262 6.24 -5.60 -3.56
CA ALA A 262 6.05 -4.70 -2.42
C ALA A 262 7.22 -3.73 -2.26
N ILE A 263 8.46 -4.22 -2.27
CA ILE A 263 9.66 -3.39 -2.16
C ILE A 263 9.72 -2.38 -3.32
N ARG A 264 9.44 -2.81 -4.55
CA ARG A 264 9.42 -1.91 -5.71
C ARG A 264 8.38 -0.81 -5.55
N THR A 265 7.16 -1.17 -5.15
CA THR A 265 6.04 -0.23 -4.95
C THR A 265 6.36 0.79 -3.85
N PHE A 266 6.83 0.33 -2.69
CA PHE A 266 7.23 1.21 -1.59
C PHE A 266 8.44 2.08 -1.95
N SER A 267 9.42 1.54 -2.66
CA SER A 267 10.60 2.30 -3.08
C SER A 267 10.22 3.45 -4.00
N HIS A 268 9.27 3.24 -4.90
CA HIS A 268 8.81 4.29 -5.81
C HIS A 268 8.28 5.51 -5.04
N ILE A 269 7.39 5.31 -4.07
CA ILE A 269 6.84 6.43 -3.30
C ILE A 269 7.87 7.05 -2.34
N LEU A 270 8.77 6.28 -1.75
CA LEU A 270 9.81 6.81 -0.87
C LEU A 270 10.81 7.70 -1.62
N VAL A 271 11.22 7.30 -2.83
CA VAL A 271 12.06 8.14 -3.70
C VAL A 271 11.33 9.41 -4.09
N TYR A 272 10.05 9.32 -4.46
CA TYR A 272 9.24 10.48 -4.77
C TYR A 272 9.20 11.48 -3.59
N VAL A 273 8.95 11.00 -2.37
CA VAL A 273 8.94 11.83 -1.16
C VAL A 273 10.29 12.46 -0.89
N SER A 274 11.38 11.70 -1.01
CA SER A 274 12.71 12.22 -0.75
C SER A 274 13.07 13.39 -1.65
N ARG A 275 12.60 13.39 -2.90
CA ARG A 275 12.80 14.46 -3.89
C ARG A 275 11.89 15.68 -3.64
N THR A 276 10.65 15.44 -3.21
CA THR A 276 9.68 16.53 -2.96
C THR A 276 9.76 17.12 -1.56
N LYS A 277 10.53 16.54 -0.65
CA LYS A 277 10.66 16.94 0.76
C LYS A 277 11.00 18.42 0.96
N ASN A 278 11.83 18.98 0.09
CA ASN A 278 12.26 20.37 0.20
C ASN A 278 11.15 21.37 -0.13
N PHE A 279 10.17 20.98 -0.95
CA PHE A 279 9.04 21.82 -1.36
C PHE A 279 7.87 21.78 -0.36
N GLN A 280 7.87 20.82 0.57
CA GLN A 280 6.77 20.56 1.50
C GLN A 280 6.99 21.13 2.90
N LYS A 281 8.20 21.63 3.19
CA LYS A 281 8.52 22.20 4.50
C LYS A 281 7.64 23.41 4.79
N GLY A 282 6.91 23.36 5.90
CA GLY A 282 6.07 24.46 6.38
C GLY A 282 4.57 24.31 6.13
N ARG A 283 4.10 23.20 5.55
CA ARG A 283 2.67 22.88 5.40
C ARG A 283 2.17 21.96 6.52
N GLU A 284 0.95 22.14 6.99
CA GLU A 284 0.31 21.31 8.02
C GLU A 284 0.23 19.83 7.64
N SER A 285 0.15 19.52 6.34
CA SER A 285 0.15 18.14 5.83
C SER A 285 1.50 17.43 5.97
N PHE A 286 2.59 18.13 6.32
CA PHE A 286 3.93 17.55 6.40
C PHE A 286 4.04 16.46 7.47
N ASP A 287 3.44 16.66 8.64
CA ASP A 287 3.50 15.70 9.74
C ASP A 287 2.74 14.40 9.40
N ALA A 288 1.59 14.52 8.72
CA ALA A 288 0.83 13.36 8.26
C ALA A 288 1.61 12.56 7.20
N ILE A 289 2.28 13.24 6.28
CA ILE A 289 3.15 12.63 5.27
C ILE A 289 4.36 11.97 5.93
N ALA A 290 5.00 12.64 6.90
CA ALA A 290 6.14 12.09 7.63
C ALA A 290 5.76 10.79 8.35
N LYS A 291 4.60 10.76 9.02
CA LYS A 291 4.08 9.57 9.69
C LYS A 291 3.81 8.42 8.71
N LYS A 292 3.18 8.68 7.57
CA LYS A 292 2.97 7.68 6.51
C LYS A 292 4.29 7.19 5.90
N ASN A 293 5.26 8.08 5.70
CA ASN A 293 6.60 7.72 5.25
C ASN A 293 7.30 6.76 6.22
N ASP A 294 7.17 7.01 7.52
CA ASP A 294 7.71 6.15 8.56
C ASP A 294 7.07 4.76 8.58
N GLN A 295 5.76 4.68 8.37
CA GLN A 295 5.05 3.41 8.23
C GLN A 295 5.55 2.62 7.01
N ILE A 296 5.72 3.28 5.86
CA ILE A 296 6.25 2.63 4.65
C ILE A 296 7.68 2.14 4.87
N LEU A 297 8.54 2.93 5.54
CA LEU A 297 9.91 2.51 5.86
C LEU A 297 9.95 1.26 6.75
N ALA A 298 9.04 1.16 7.74
CA ALA A 298 8.92 -0.04 8.57
C ALA A 298 8.49 -1.27 7.75
N LEU A 299 7.53 -1.11 6.83
CA LEU A 299 7.10 -2.20 5.93
C LEU A 299 8.23 -2.62 4.97
N VAL A 300 9.02 -1.67 4.47
CA VAL A 300 10.21 -1.99 3.65
C VAL A 300 11.24 -2.76 4.47
N ALA A 301 11.48 -2.39 5.73
CA ALA A 301 12.39 -3.14 6.61
C ALA A 301 11.95 -4.60 6.76
N ILE A 302 10.66 -4.84 6.96
CA ILE A 302 10.06 -6.19 7.00
C ILE A 302 10.27 -6.91 5.67
N CYS A 303 9.91 -6.30 4.54
CA CYS A 303 10.02 -6.92 3.23
C CYS A 303 11.48 -7.26 2.86
N VAL A 304 12.44 -6.40 3.19
CA VAL A 304 13.88 -6.61 2.94
C VAL A 304 14.44 -7.72 3.83
N ALA A 305 13.89 -7.91 5.05
CA ALA A 305 14.28 -9.04 5.89
C ALA A 305 13.89 -10.39 5.24
N PHE A 306 12.69 -10.47 4.63
CA PHE A 306 12.26 -11.67 3.92
C PHE A 306 12.91 -11.86 2.54
N HIS A 307 13.14 -10.76 1.83
CA HIS A 307 13.67 -10.75 0.47
C HIS A 307 14.79 -9.71 0.33
N PRO A 308 16.03 -10.06 0.73
CA PRO A 308 17.17 -9.16 0.62
C PRO A 308 17.42 -8.73 -0.82
N THR A 309 17.23 -7.46 -1.13
CA THR A 309 17.47 -6.85 -2.44
C THR A 309 18.30 -5.58 -2.29
N ARG A 310 18.95 -5.17 -3.38
CA ARG A 310 19.60 -3.86 -3.43
C ARG A 310 18.53 -2.78 -3.53
N LEU A 311 18.53 -1.88 -2.60
CA LEU A 311 17.69 -0.69 -2.58
C LEU A 311 18.41 0.52 -3.19
N ASP A 312 17.65 1.55 -3.50
CA ASP A 312 18.18 2.88 -3.79
C ASP A 312 18.99 3.40 -2.57
N ASP A 313 20.08 4.13 -2.84
CA ASP A 313 20.99 4.59 -1.79
C ASP A 313 20.30 5.55 -0.80
N THR A 314 19.32 6.34 -1.25
CA THR A 314 18.53 7.24 -0.39
C THR A 314 17.66 6.47 0.59
N ILE A 315 16.98 5.43 0.12
CA ILE A 315 16.14 4.55 0.95
C ILE A 315 17.00 3.74 1.89
N HIS A 316 18.13 3.20 1.40
CA HIS A 316 19.05 2.44 2.23
C HIS A 316 19.61 3.27 3.37
N SER A 317 19.98 4.54 3.11
CA SER A 317 20.46 5.47 4.14
C SER A 317 19.37 5.78 5.17
N ALA A 318 18.14 6.05 4.73
CA ALA A 318 17.00 6.31 5.62
C ALA A 318 16.65 5.09 6.50
N LEU A 319 16.67 3.88 5.90
CA LEU A 319 16.46 2.64 6.65
C LEU A 319 17.54 2.39 7.67
N ARG A 320 18.81 2.64 7.31
CA ARG A 320 19.95 2.43 8.21
C ARG A 320 19.95 3.43 9.35
N GLU A 321 19.60 4.68 9.08
CA GLU A 321 19.48 5.71 10.11
C GLU A 321 18.40 5.37 11.13
N LYS A 322 17.22 4.91 10.65
CA LYS A 322 16.06 4.69 11.52
C LYS A 322 15.99 3.30 12.13
N TYR A 323 16.33 2.25 11.37
CA TYR A 323 16.15 0.84 11.74
C TYR A 323 17.43 0.00 11.66
N GLY A 324 18.63 0.59 11.62
CA GLY A 324 19.89 -0.11 11.33
C GLY A 324 20.13 -1.35 12.19
N ASP A 325 20.04 -1.22 13.52
CA ASP A 325 20.23 -2.34 14.44
C ASP A 325 19.08 -3.35 14.36
N GLN A 326 17.85 -2.87 14.27
CA GLN A 326 16.67 -3.72 14.14
C GLN A 326 16.72 -4.52 12.83
N LEU A 327 17.06 -3.86 11.70
CA LEU A 327 17.18 -4.52 10.40
C LEU A 327 18.23 -5.64 10.43
N THR A 328 19.36 -5.44 11.09
CA THR A 328 20.38 -6.47 11.25
C THR A 328 19.87 -7.67 12.04
N ARG A 329 19.09 -7.45 13.10
CA ARG A 329 18.44 -8.52 13.88
C ARG A 329 17.38 -9.25 13.08
N LEU A 330 16.52 -8.50 12.35
CA LEU A 330 15.50 -9.09 11.48
C LEU A 330 16.11 -9.98 10.39
N GLN A 331 17.18 -9.53 9.75
CA GLN A 331 17.88 -10.29 8.69
C GLN A 331 18.64 -11.50 9.21
N ARG A 332 19.14 -11.45 10.45
CA ARG A 332 19.77 -12.61 11.10
C ARG A 332 18.77 -13.71 11.38
N GLY A 333 17.50 -13.35 11.65
CA GLY A 333 16.48 -14.28 12.08
C GLY A 333 16.68 -14.78 13.50
N GLY A 334 15.98 -15.85 13.86
CA GLY A 334 16.02 -16.40 15.21
C GLY A 334 14.91 -15.86 16.11
N PRO A 335 14.68 -16.47 17.28
CA PRO A 335 13.54 -16.15 18.15
C PRO A 335 13.54 -14.70 18.66
N GLU A 336 14.71 -14.06 18.73
CA GLU A 336 14.85 -12.67 19.13
C GLU A 336 14.27 -11.66 18.12
N ALA A 337 14.09 -12.08 16.86
CA ALA A 337 13.50 -11.23 15.82
C ALA A 337 11.96 -11.19 15.90
N LEU A 338 11.31 -12.17 16.52
CA LEU A 338 9.84 -12.26 16.59
C LEU A 338 9.17 -11.00 17.15
N PRO A 339 9.55 -10.50 18.33
CA PRO A 339 8.92 -9.30 18.89
C PRO A 339 9.16 -8.06 18.02
N LEU A 340 10.30 -7.97 17.34
CA LEU A 340 10.59 -6.85 16.42
C LEU A 340 9.71 -6.88 15.18
N PHE A 341 9.46 -8.06 14.59
CA PHE A 341 8.52 -8.19 13.49
C PHE A 341 7.10 -7.79 13.90
N GLU A 342 6.66 -8.22 15.09
CA GLU A 342 5.35 -7.89 15.61
C GLU A 342 5.20 -6.39 15.86
N GLU A 343 6.17 -5.76 16.50
CA GLU A 343 6.18 -4.32 16.79
C GLU A 343 6.13 -3.49 15.49
N LEU A 344 7.03 -3.79 14.53
CA LEU A 344 7.07 -3.09 13.25
C LEU A 344 5.77 -3.29 12.46
N PHE A 345 5.22 -4.50 12.44
CA PHE A 345 3.96 -4.77 11.74
C PHE A 345 2.81 -4.00 12.38
N ARG A 346 2.62 -4.08 13.69
CA ARG A 346 1.55 -3.37 14.42
C ARG A 346 1.63 -1.85 14.26
N SER A 347 2.83 -1.30 14.20
CA SER A 347 3.03 0.15 14.02
C SER A 347 2.71 0.63 12.61
N ALA A 348 2.90 -0.23 11.61
CA ALA A 348 2.85 0.13 10.19
C ALA A 348 1.65 -0.44 9.43
N CYS A 349 0.96 -1.46 9.96
CA CYS A 349 -0.19 -2.08 9.29
C CYS A 349 -1.39 -1.12 9.22
N PRO A 350 -2.30 -1.35 8.25
CA PRO A 350 -3.62 -0.72 8.24
C PRO A 350 -4.41 -1.04 9.49
N LYS A 351 -5.34 -0.18 9.84
CA LYS A 351 -6.25 -0.40 10.96
C LYS A 351 -7.42 -1.26 10.48
N PHE A 352 -7.20 -2.57 10.43
CA PHE A 352 -8.17 -3.53 9.95
C PHE A 352 -9.53 -3.42 10.64
N ILE A 353 -10.57 -3.76 9.92
CA ILE A 353 -11.96 -3.75 10.37
C ILE A 353 -12.61 -5.11 10.15
N SER A 354 -13.62 -5.43 10.96
CA SER A 354 -14.45 -6.61 10.76
C SER A 354 -15.53 -6.33 9.72
N PRO A 355 -15.78 -7.25 8.77
CA PRO A 355 -16.87 -7.10 7.80
C PRO A 355 -18.26 -7.17 8.45
N THR A 356 -18.38 -7.88 9.57
CA THR A 356 -19.62 -8.07 10.31
C THR A 356 -19.64 -7.22 11.57
N PRO A 357 -20.81 -6.75 12.01
CA PRO A 357 -20.96 -6.12 13.32
C PRO A 357 -20.48 -7.08 14.42
N PRO A 358 -19.88 -6.57 15.51
CA PRO A 358 -19.48 -7.41 16.63
C PRO A 358 -20.70 -7.92 17.39
N ASP A 359 -20.52 -9.07 18.06
CA ASP A 359 -21.51 -9.62 18.96
C ASP A 359 -21.41 -8.94 20.34
N PHE A 360 -22.44 -8.22 20.73
CA PHE A 360 -22.51 -7.54 22.01
C PHE A 360 -22.93 -8.46 23.15
N ASP A 361 -23.53 -9.63 22.84
CA ASP A 361 -23.99 -10.58 23.85
C ASP A 361 -22.86 -11.49 24.32
N ASN A 362 -21.88 -11.74 23.43
CA ASN A 362 -20.72 -12.57 23.71
C ASN A 362 -19.40 -11.81 23.42
N PRO A 363 -18.97 -10.88 24.31
CA PRO A 363 -17.77 -10.08 24.11
C PRO A 363 -16.49 -10.88 23.84
N SER A 364 -16.42 -12.10 24.40
CA SER A 364 -15.27 -12.99 24.25
C SER A 364 -15.08 -13.55 22.82
N LEU A 365 -16.11 -13.51 21.99
CA LEU A 365 -16.04 -13.94 20.59
C LEU A 365 -15.49 -12.83 19.67
N ASN A 366 -15.47 -11.59 20.13
CA ASN A 366 -15.01 -10.45 19.37
C ASN A 366 -13.47 -10.35 19.39
N VAL A 367 -12.84 -10.83 18.34
CA VAL A 367 -11.40 -10.68 18.16
C VAL A 367 -11.10 -9.30 17.56
N ASP A 368 -10.00 -8.67 17.99
CA ASP A 368 -9.52 -7.46 17.32
C ASP A 368 -9.03 -7.80 15.91
N PRO A 369 -9.56 -7.17 14.86
CA PRO A 369 -9.10 -7.45 13.50
C PRO A 369 -7.60 -7.23 13.30
N VAL A 370 -7.00 -6.28 14.03
CA VAL A 370 -5.55 -6.04 13.99
C VAL A 370 -4.80 -7.20 14.61
N ASP A 371 -5.27 -7.75 15.74
CA ASP A 371 -4.66 -8.91 16.38
C ASP A 371 -4.76 -10.16 15.49
N HIS A 372 -5.92 -10.34 14.83
CA HIS A 372 -6.13 -11.44 13.89
C HIS A 372 -5.13 -11.40 12.72
N HIS A 373 -5.02 -10.26 12.04
CA HIS A 373 -4.08 -10.13 10.93
C HIS A 373 -2.62 -10.15 11.37
N THR A 374 -2.32 -9.65 12.58
CA THR A 374 -0.99 -9.78 13.18
C THR A 374 -0.65 -11.24 13.42
N ALA A 375 -1.58 -12.06 13.92
CA ALA A 375 -1.35 -13.50 14.12
C ALA A 375 -1.05 -14.21 12.79
N ILE A 376 -1.82 -13.92 11.73
CA ILE A 376 -1.57 -14.46 10.37
C ILE A 376 -0.19 -14.08 9.87
N PHE A 377 0.19 -12.81 10.02
CA PHE A 377 1.53 -12.33 9.64
C PHE A 377 2.63 -13.02 10.46
N MET A 378 2.44 -13.16 11.78
CA MET A 378 3.42 -13.81 12.66
C MET A 378 3.56 -15.30 12.39
N ASP A 379 2.55 -15.98 11.89
CA ASP A 379 2.66 -17.37 11.42
C ASP A 379 3.57 -17.46 10.18
N GLU A 380 3.48 -16.48 9.27
CA GLU A 380 4.41 -16.38 8.14
C GLU A 380 5.85 -16.13 8.63
N VAL A 381 6.03 -15.23 9.60
CA VAL A 381 7.35 -14.96 10.20
C VAL A 381 7.94 -16.23 10.81
N ARG A 382 7.18 -16.95 11.65
CA ARG A 382 7.63 -18.20 12.31
C ARG A 382 8.09 -19.25 11.29
N ASN A 383 7.37 -19.37 10.20
CA ASN A 383 7.69 -20.33 9.13
C ASN A 383 8.96 -19.96 8.33
N THR A 384 9.37 -18.70 8.35
CA THR A 384 10.54 -18.21 7.60
C THR A 384 11.73 -17.85 8.48
N LEU A 385 11.55 -17.88 9.79
CA LEU A 385 12.48 -17.38 10.79
C LEU A 385 13.89 -18.01 10.69
N TYR A 386 13.97 -19.31 10.42
CA TYR A 386 15.22 -20.06 10.35
C TYR A 386 15.83 -20.11 8.94
N ASN A 387 15.17 -19.53 7.94
CA ASN A 387 15.66 -19.54 6.57
C ASN A 387 17.06 -18.95 6.38
N PRO A 388 17.44 -17.82 7.02
CA PRO A 388 18.79 -17.27 6.89
C PRO A 388 19.85 -18.23 7.40
N THR A 389 19.61 -18.86 8.55
CA THR A 389 20.52 -19.82 9.18
C THR A 389 20.66 -21.08 8.33
N VAL A 390 19.53 -21.67 7.90
CA VAL A 390 19.53 -22.84 7.01
C VAL A 390 20.27 -22.52 5.71
N LYS A 391 20.01 -21.39 5.07
CA LYS A 391 20.72 -20.96 3.86
C LYS A 391 22.23 -20.84 4.05
N SER A 392 22.69 -20.36 5.21
CA SER A 392 24.12 -20.23 5.49
C SER A 392 24.82 -21.59 5.48
N TYR A 393 24.19 -22.63 6.05
CA TYR A 393 24.72 -23.99 6.01
C TYR A 393 24.65 -24.60 4.59
N LEU A 394 23.53 -24.43 3.89
CA LEU A 394 23.36 -24.97 2.54
C LEU A 394 24.37 -24.37 1.55
N LYS A 395 24.83 -23.14 1.74
CA LYS A 395 25.86 -22.51 0.88
C LYS A 395 27.24 -23.16 1.00
N LEU A 396 27.50 -23.91 2.06
CA LEU A 396 28.82 -24.51 2.33
C LEU A 396 28.97 -25.89 1.68
N TYR A 397 27.88 -26.51 1.23
CA TYR A 397 27.87 -27.90 0.78
C TYR A 397 27.14 -28.05 -0.55
N THR A 398 27.57 -28.99 -1.35
CA THR A 398 26.86 -29.44 -2.56
C THR A 398 25.87 -30.56 -2.27
N THR A 399 26.22 -31.40 -1.26
CA THR A 399 25.34 -32.48 -0.74
C THR A 399 25.45 -32.53 0.77
N MET A 400 24.34 -32.76 1.45
CA MET A 400 24.31 -32.80 2.93
C MET A 400 23.30 -33.82 3.43
N ASP A 401 23.66 -34.56 4.46
CA ASP A 401 22.73 -35.46 5.16
C ASP A 401 21.77 -34.63 6.03
N LEU A 402 20.46 -34.95 5.94
CA LEU A 402 19.41 -34.29 6.68
C LEU A 402 19.60 -34.39 8.20
N LYS A 403 20.02 -35.57 8.70
CA LYS A 403 20.28 -35.78 10.14
C LYS A 403 21.43 -34.94 10.65
N LYS A 404 22.49 -34.80 9.83
CA LYS A 404 23.65 -33.99 10.17
C LYS A 404 23.30 -32.51 10.24
N LEU A 405 22.51 -32.03 9.28
CA LEU A 405 22.03 -30.63 9.30
C LEU A 405 21.08 -30.39 10.49
N ALA A 406 20.21 -31.33 10.78
CA ALA A 406 19.30 -31.28 11.95
C ALA A 406 20.09 -31.19 13.28
N GLY A 407 21.17 -31.98 13.39
CA GLY A 407 22.09 -31.89 14.54
C GLY A 407 22.78 -30.55 14.68
N PHE A 408 23.12 -29.87 13.57
CA PHE A 408 23.73 -28.52 13.62
C PHE A 408 22.74 -27.44 14.04
N LEU A 409 21.45 -27.66 13.76
CA LEU A 409 20.35 -26.72 14.09
C LEU A 409 19.66 -27.08 15.40
N GLU A 410 20.05 -28.18 16.05
CA GLU A 410 19.46 -28.69 17.29
C GLU A 410 17.92 -28.95 17.16
N VAL A 411 17.49 -29.46 15.99
CA VAL A 411 16.09 -29.72 15.67
C VAL A 411 15.87 -31.19 15.24
N GLU A 412 14.66 -31.66 15.33
CA GLU A 412 14.30 -32.98 14.82
C GLU A 412 14.40 -33.04 13.28
N PRO A 413 14.89 -34.14 12.69
CA PRO A 413 15.05 -34.28 11.24
C PRO A 413 13.75 -34.07 10.46
N GLU A 414 12.62 -34.53 10.95
CA GLU A 414 11.31 -34.36 10.29
C GLU A 414 10.83 -32.92 10.33
N GLN A 415 11.14 -32.18 11.41
CA GLN A 415 10.86 -30.76 11.51
C GLN A 415 11.71 -29.97 10.51
N LEU A 416 13.00 -30.30 10.41
CA LEU A 416 13.88 -29.67 9.40
C LEU A 416 13.42 -29.97 7.97
N ARG A 417 12.98 -31.21 7.70
CA ARG A 417 12.40 -31.58 6.40
C ARG A 417 11.20 -30.70 6.06
N SER A 418 10.30 -30.51 7.01
CA SER A 418 9.13 -29.63 6.84
C SER A 418 9.54 -28.19 6.55
N TRP A 419 10.50 -27.64 7.29
CA TRP A 419 11.03 -26.28 7.05
C TRP A 419 11.65 -26.13 5.66
N LEU A 420 12.44 -27.11 5.21
CA LEU A 420 13.03 -27.10 3.88
C LEU A 420 11.96 -27.13 2.79
N LEU A 421 10.94 -27.98 2.91
CA LEU A 421 9.84 -28.04 1.93
C LEU A 421 9.05 -26.74 1.89
N VAL A 422 8.70 -26.19 3.06
CA VAL A 422 8.02 -24.87 3.17
C VAL A 422 8.86 -23.78 2.56
N ASN A 423 10.18 -23.72 2.85
CA ASN A 423 11.08 -22.73 2.27
C ASN A 423 11.18 -22.87 0.75
N LYS A 424 11.26 -24.09 0.21
CA LYS A 424 11.28 -24.33 -1.23
C LYS A 424 9.99 -23.87 -1.91
N LEU A 425 8.83 -24.15 -1.33
CA LEU A 425 7.55 -23.68 -1.84
C LEU A 425 7.44 -22.14 -1.79
N ARG A 426 7.89 -21.53 -0.70
CA ARG A 426 7.84 -20.07 -0.49
C ARG A 426 8.88 -19.30 -1.29
N SER A 427 9.96 -19.95 -1.72
CA SER A 427 10.92 -19.33 -2.63
C SER A 427 10.34 -19.08 -4.04
N ARG A 428 9.27 -19.79 -4.40
CA ARG A 428 8.52 -19.54 -5.63
C ARG A 428 7.52 -18.41 -5.36
N GLN A 429 7.80 -17.24 -5.90
CA GLN A 429 6.96 -16.06 -5.76
C GLN A 429 6.49 -15.57 -7.13
N VAL A 430 5.28 -15.07 -7.18
CA VAL A 430 4.80 -14.32 -8.34
C VAL A 430 5.50 -12.97 -8.33
N ARG A 431 6.06 -12.58 -9.46
CA ARG A 431 6.67 -11.27 -9.70
C ARG A 431 5.96 -10.60 -10.85
N TRP A 432 5.50 -9.40 -10.64
CA TRP A 432 4.88 -8.61 -11.69
C TRP A 432 5.87 -8.32 -12.83
N SER A 433 5.44 -8.53 -14.06
CA SER A 433 6.19 -8.19 -15.27
C SER A 433 5.43 -7.12 -16.06
N GLU A 434 4.25 -7.46 -16.54
CA GLU A 434 3.39 -6.62 -17.38
C GLU A 434 1.93 -6.96 -17.07
N GLY A 435 0.97 -6.12 -17.49
CA GLY A 435 -0.46 -6.36 -17.33
C GLY A 435 -1.04 -5.89 -16.01
N GLY A 436 -2.11 -6.53 -15.55
CA GLY A 436 -2.79 -6.23 -14.29
C GLY A 436 -1.91 -6.45 -13.06
N LEU A 437 -2.23 -5.79 -11.94
CA LEU A 437 -1.41 -5.87 -10.72
C LEU A 437 -1.34 -7.28 -10.11
N LEU A 438 -2.35 -8.10 -10.34
CA LEU A 438 -2.37 -9.51 -9.91
C LEU A 438 -1.54 -10.43 -10.81
N GLU A 439 -1.34 -10.06 -12.05
CA GLU A 439 -0.61 -10.83 -13.04
C GLU A 439 0.89 -10.87 -12.71
N GLY A 440 1.59 -11.77 -13.35
CA GLY A 440 3.03 -11.92 -13.20
C GLY A 440 3.53 -13.33 -13.46
N GLU A 441 4.82 -13.47 -13.42
CA GLU A 441 5.51 -14.75 -13.64
C GLU A 441 5.95 -15.36 -12.31
N VAL A 442 5.85 -16.70 -12.21
CA VAL A 442 6.40 -17.41 -11.06
C VAL A 442 7.90 -17.48 -11.16
N VAL A 443 8.61 -16.81 -10.28
CA VAL A 443 10.06 -16.71 -10.25
C VAL A 443 10.59 -17.32 -8.94
N ASN A 444 11.70 -18.04 -9.01
CA ASN A 444 12.41 -18.45 -7.80
C ASN A 444 13.15 -17.23 -7.21
N SER A 445 12.77 -16.81 -6.02
CA SER A 445 13.38 -15.70 -5.30
C SER A 445 14.69 -16.09 -4.58
N SER A 446 14.95 -17.40 -4.42
CA SER A 446 16.15 -17.90 -3.75
C SER A 446 17.34 -17.99 -4.72
N ASP A 447 18.54 -17.72 -4.22
CA ASP A 447 19.79 -17.95 -4.93
C ASP A 447 20.20 -19.43 -4.95
N LEU A 448 19.63 -20.22 -4.03
CA LEU A 448 19.87 -21.65 -3.89
C LEU A 448 18.62 -22.42 -4.26
N ASP A 449 18.79 -23.53 -4.95
CA ASP A 449 17.78 -24.56 -5.09
C ASP A 449 18.32 -25.88 -4.54
N TYR A 450 17.44 -26.75 -4.07
CA TYR A 450 17.82 -28.04 -3.52
C TYR A 450 16.73 -29.08 -3.74
N ALA A 451 17.15 -30.34 -3.83
CA ALA A 451 16.28 -31.49 -3.89
C ALA A 451 16.56 -32.39 -2.67
N ILE A 452 15.53 -33.01 -2.12
CA ILE A 452 15.64 -33.94 -0.99
C ILE A 452 15.35 -35.34 -1.52
N GLU A 453 16.35 -36.21 -1.52
CA GLU A 453 16.24 -37.61 -1.91
C GLU A 453 16.50 -38.49 -0.69
N GLY A 454 15.41 -39.08 -0.13
CA GLY A 454 15.52 -39.81 1.14
C GLY A 454 16.00 -38.90 2.28
N ASN A 455 17.19 -39.13 2.79
CA ASN A 455 17.84 -38.30 3.81
C ASN A 455 18.95 -37.41 3.26
N LEU A 456 19.17 -37.41 1.96
CA LEU A 456 20.22 -36.60 1.34
C LEU A 456 19.63 -35.34 0.72
N ILE A 457 20.26 -34.19 0.96
CA ILE A 457 19.92 -32.89 0.38
C ILE A 457 20.95 -32.61 -0.69
N HIS A 458 20.51 -32.50 -1.95
CA HIS A 458 21.31 -32.04 -3.08
C HIS A 458 21.11 -30.56 -3.29
N ILE A 459 22.19 -29.80 -3.33
CA ILE A 459 22.15 -28.33 -3.32
C ILE A 459 22.76 -27.82 -4.63
N SER A 460 22.08 -26.88 -5.28
CA SER A 460 22.56 -26.19 -6.47
C SER A 460 22.37 -24.67 -6.36
N GLU A 461 23.32 -23.92 -6.91
CA GLU A 461 23.21 -22.46 -7.03
C GLU A 461 22.44 -22.08 -8.30
N ALA A 462 21.21 -21.59 -8.14
CA ALA A 462 20.33 -21.28 -9.27
C ALA A 462 20.78 -20.06 -10.11
N LYS A 463 21.57 -19.14 -9.53
CA LYS A 463 21.95 -17.86 -10.17
C LYS A 463 23.37 -17.78 -10.69
N ALA A 464 24.28 -18.67 -10.27
CA ALA A 464 25.67 -18.66 -10.70
C ALA A 464 25.83 -18.90 -12.22
N GLY A 465 25.02 -19.80 -12.78
CA GLY A 465 25.04 -20.13 -14.19
C GLY A 465 24.70 -18.97 -15.13
N ARG A 466 23.70 -18.15 -14.80
CA ARG A 466 23.30 -17.01 -15.64
C ARG A 466 24.39 -15.95 -15.75
N ARG A 467 25.04 -15.58 -14.64
CA ARG A 467 26.12 -14.57 -14.65
C ARG A 467 27.33 -15.04 -15.47
N LEU A 468 27.70 -16.31 -15.37
CA LEU A 468 28.78 -16.88 -16.15
C LEU A 468 28.44 -16.96 -17.64
N VAL A 469 27.22 -17.38 -17.98
CA VAL A 469 26.76 -17.44 -19.39
C VAL A 469 26.75 -16.05 -20.00
N ASP A 470 26.17 -15.03 -19.33
CA ASP A 470 26.17 -13.66 -19.80
C ASP A 470 27.57 -13.08 -19.94
N TRP A 471 28.48 -13.42 -19.03
CA TRP A 471 29.87 -13.01 -19.11
C TRP A 471 30.57 -13.67 -20.31
N TYR A 472 30.40 -14.99 -20.51
CA TYR A 472 30.96 -15.70 -21.65
C TYR A 472 30.39 -15.19 -22.97
N LEU A 473 29.10 -14.98 -23.09
CA LEU A 473 28.46 -14.44 -24.31
C LEU A 473 28.96 -13.04 -24.63
N ARG A 474 29.15 -12.17 -23.66
CA ARG A 474 29.73 -10.84 -23.88
C ARG A 474 31.19 -10.88 -24.31
N ASN A 475 31.98 -11.83 -23.79
CA ASN A 475 33.37 -11.97 -24.20
C ASN A 475 33.48 -12.61 -25.57
N LEU A 476 32.66 -13.60 -25.91
CA LEU A 476 32.57 -14.17 -27.25
C LEU A 476 32.19 -13.11 -28.30
N ALA A 477 31.19 -12.25 -28.00
CA ALA A 477 30.78 -11.16 -28.88
C ALA A 477 31.87 -10.06 -29.06
N ARG A 478 32.87 -10.00 -28.19
CA ARG A 478 34.02 -9.09 -28.32
C ARG A 478 35.18 -9.70 -29.09
N THR A 479 35.20 -11.03 -29.23
CA THR A 479 36.29 -11.76 -29.91
C THR A 479 35.96 -12.07 -31.37
N TYR A 480 34.69 -11.97 -31.74
CA TYR A 480 34.17 -12.03 -33.10
C TYR A 480 33.60 -10.67 -33.54
#